data_01e8a1118935788b0b43f8dd268dab5f
#
_entry.id   01e8a1118935788b0b43f8dd268dab5f
#
_cell.length_a   1.000
_cell.length_b   1.000
_cell.length_c   1.000
_cell.angle_alpha   90.00
_cell.angle_beta   90.00
_cell.angle_gamma   90.00
#
_symmetry.space_group_name_H-M   'P 1'
#
loop_
_entity.id
_entity.type
_entity.pdbx_description
1 polymer ?
#
loop_
_entity_poly.entity_id
_entity_poly.type
_entity_poly.pdbx_seq_one_letter_code
_entity_poly.pdbx_strand_id
1 'polypeptide(L)'
;MRISELSARSGVPVATIKYYLREGLLPAGERTSATQARYDESHIERLRLVRALVDVAGLTIQRVRQILAVVDAPPMSMSELLHLTVDPEESHDTPLASALVDRLGWEIPAGLGALTDLERGLEGIAASGIDFSPAHIEQVAGAVDRVSEIEIDSVPTESGAAAVAYAVLGTELVAPIILALRRVAHARHAYARFGDVPPDASAP
;
A
#
# COMPACT_ATOMS: atom_id res chain seq x y z
N MET A 1 -2.19 0.01 -31.38
CA MET A 1 -3.06 -1.21 -31.41
C MET A 1 -4.52 -0.83 -31.19
N ARG A 2 -5.48 -1.67 -31.58
CA ARG A 2 -6.92 -1.49 -31.28
C ARG A 2 -7.23 -2.03 -29.86
N ILE A 3 -8.40 -1.69 -29.30
CA ILE A 3 -8.80 -2.14 -27.96
C ILE A 3 -8.87 -3.67 -27.82
N SER A 4 -9.22 -4.39 -28.88
CA SER A 4 -9.22 -5.86 -28.89
C SER A 4 -7.82 -6.45 -28.81
N GLU A 5 -6.85 -5.82 -29.45
CA GLU A 5 -5.45 -6.20 -29.40
C GLU A 5 -4.83 -5.83 -28.04
N LEU A 6 -5.17 -4.65 -27.50
CA LEU A 6 -4.80 -4.24 -26.15
C LEU A 6 -5.30 -5.27 -25.10
N SER A 7 -6.55 -5.71 -25.24
CA SER A 7 -7.14 -6.75 -24.40
C SER A 7 -6.39 -8.08 -24.51
N ALA A 8 -6.10 -8.53 -25.71
CA ALA A 8 -5.38 -9.78 -25.94
C ALA A 8 -3.96 -9.74 -25.34
N ARG A 9 -3.26 -8.60 -25.49
CA ARG A 9 -1.86 -8.46 -25.01
C ARG A 9 -1.75 -8.21 -23.52
N SER A 10 -2.69 -7.47 -22.93
CA SER A 10 -2.71 -7.17 -21.48
C SER A 10 -3.36 -8.27 -20.65
N GLY A 11 -4.12 -9.17 -21.27
CA GLY A 11 -4.95 -10.15 -20.56
C GLY A 11 -6.14 -9.53 -19.81
N VAL A 12 -6.48 -8.26 -20.09
CA VAL A 12 -7.60 -7.56 -19.45
C VAL A 12 -8.81 -7.56 -20.39
N PRO A 13 -10.00 -7.99 -19.95
CA PRO A 13 -11.21 -7.98 -20.79
C PRO A 13 -11.55 -6.58 -21.29
N VAL A 14 -12.05 -6.49 -22.54
CA VAL A 14 -12.42 -5.20 -23.17
C VAL A 14 -13.41 -4.40 -22.31
N ALA A 15 -14.34 -5.08 -21.62
CA ALA A 15 -15.29 -4.42 -20.73
C ALA A 15 -14.57 -3.73 -19.56
N THR A 16 -13.58 -4.39 -18.96
CA THR A 16 -12.75 -3.85 -17.88
C THR A 16 -11.88 -2.70 -18.38
N ILE A 17 -11.28 -2.81 -19.57
CA ILE A 17 -10.53 -1.70 -20.18
C ILE A 17 -11.42 -0.47 -20.35
N LYS A 18 -12.64 -0.64 -20.88
CA LYS A 18 -13.60 0.47 -21.02
C LYS A 18 -14.01 1.06 -19.67
N TYR A 19 -14.13 0.23 -18.65
CA TYR A 19 -14.38 0.68 -17.29
C TYR A 19 -13.20 1.55 -16.77
N TYR A 20 -11.96 1.08 -16.90
CA TYR A 20 -10.78 1.83 -16.47
C TYR A 20 -10.59 3.15 -17.24
N LEU A 21 -10.91 3.18 -18.54
CA LEU A 21 -10.95 4.43 -19.32
C LEU A 21 -11.98 5.42 -18.78
N ARG A 22 -13.17 4.96 -18.42
CA ARG A 22 -14.24 5.79 -17.85
C ARG A 22 -13.88 6.31 -16.47
N GLU A 23 -13.26 5.49 -15.64
CA GLU A 23 -12.81 5.86 -14.29
C GLU A 23 -11.51 6.69 -14.28
N GLY A 24 -10.91 6.95 -15.44
CA GLY A 24 -9.67 7.72 -15.55
C GLY A 24 -8.42 6.99 -15.08
N LEU A 25 -8.48 5.67 -14.88
CA LEU A 25 -7.32 4.85 -14.48
C LEU A 25 -6.40 4.54 -15.65
N LEU A 26 -6.94 4.54 -16.86
CA LEU A 26 -6.23 4.36 -18.12
C LEU A 26 -6.38 5.62 -18.96
N PRO A 27 -5.28 6.20 -19.50
CA PRO A 27 -5.36 7.32 -20.40
C PRO A 27 -6.20 7.01 -21.64
N ALA A 28 -6.84 8.01 -22.22
CA ALA A 28 -7.56 7.85 -23.47
C ALA A 28 -6.57 7.55 -24.60
N GLY A 29 -6.88 6.57 -25.43
CA GLY A 29 -6.09 6.32 -26.63
C GLY A 29 -6.19 7.46 -27.65
N GLU A 30 -5.23 7.54 -28.56
CA GLU A 30 -5.23 8.50 -29.67
C GLU A 30 -6.45 8.27 -30.56
N ARG A 31 -7.30 9.29 -30.73
CA ARG A 31 -8.48 9.21 -31.59
C ARG A 31 -8.07 9.11 -33.06
N THR A 32 -8.45 8.03 -33.72
CA THR A 32 -8.25 7.83 -35.15
C THR A 32 -9.51 8.10 -35.99
N SER A 33 -10.69 8.02 -35.34
CA SER A 33 -11.99 8.38 -35.96
C SER A 33 -12.99 8.71 -34.84
N ALA A 34 -14.23 9.03 -35.18
CA ALA A 34 -15.30 9.31 -34.24
C ALA A 34 -15.55 8.14 -33.24
N THR A 35 -15.27 6.90 -33.67
CA THR A 35 -15.57 5.68 -32.89
C THR A 35 -14.34 4.81 -32.62
N GLN A 36 -13.15 5.21 -33.06
CA GLN A 36 -11.93 4.40 -32.90
C GLN A 36 -10.82 5.18 -32.25
N ALA A 37 -10.13 4.49 -31.33
CA ALA A 37 -8.91 4.95 -30.69
C ALA A 37 -7.78 3.94 -30.90
N ARG A 38 -6.55 4.45 -30.90
CA ARG A 38 -5.32 3.68 -30.96
C ARG A 38 -4.62 3.72 -29.62
N TYR A 39 -4.14 2.59 -29.17
CA TYR A 39 -3.41 2.38 -27.91
C TYR A 39 -1.97 1.95 -28.22
N ASP A 40 -1.05 2.14 -27.29
CA ASP A 40 0.37 1.80 -27.40
C ASP A 40 0.85 0.94 -26.21
N GLU A 41 2.16 0.75 -26.09
CA GLU A 41 2.77 -0.05 -25.00
C GLU A 41 2.55 0.57 -23.64
N SER A 42 2.51 1.90 -23.51
CA SER A 42 2.28 2.57 -22.23
C SER A 42 0.92 2.20 -21.63
N HIS A 43 -0.07 1.96 -22.48
CA HIS A 43 -1.39 1.48 -22.04
C HIS A 43 -1.33 0.05 -21.49
N ILE A 44 -0.46 -0.82 -22.04
CA ILE A 44 -0.26 -2.18 -21.50
C ILE A 44 0.41 -2.09 -20.11
N GLU A 45 1.46 -1.26 -19.98
CA GLU A 45 2.15 -1.03 -18.73
C GLU A 45 1.19 -0.47 -17.67
N ARG A 46 0.38 0.53 -18.02
CA ARG A 46 -0.64 1.10 -17.14
C ARG A 46 -1.67 0.06 -16.70
N LEU A 47 -2.15 -0.80 -17.60
CA LEU A 47 -3.09 -1.87 -17.25
C LEU A 47 -2.48 -2.90 -16.30
N ARG A 48 -1.19 -3.24 -16.48
CA ARG A 48 -0.48 -4.12 -15.54
C ARG A 48 -0.38 -3.50 -14.15
N LEU A 49 -0.04 -2.22 -14.10
CA LEU A 49 0.03 -1.47 -12.85
C LEU A 49 -1.33 -1.41 -12.13
N VAL A 50 -2.39 -0.99 -12.83
CA VAL A 50 -3.75 -0.93 -12.26
C VAL A 50 -4.18 -2.29 -11.71
N ARG A 51 -3.90 -3.38 -12.45
CA ARG A 51 -4.20 -4.73 -11.99
C ARG A 51 -3.40 -5.13 -10.75
N ALA A 52 -2.13 -4.78 -10.70
CA ALA A 52 -1.32 -5.05 -9.50
C ALA A 52 -1.91 -4.36 -8.27
N LEU A 53 -2.31 -3.10 -8.39
CA LEU A 53 -2.93 -2.34 -7.30
C LEU A 53 -4.30 -2.90 -6.89
N VAL A 54 -5.14 -3.31 -7.86
CA VAL A 54 -6.48 -3.84 -7.57
C VAL A 54 -6.43 -5.31 -7.13
N ASP A 55 -5.75 -6.17 -7.91
CA ASP A 55 -5.84 -7.63 -7.75
C ASP A 55 -4.87 -8.14 -6.66
N VAL A 56 -3.70 -7.49 -6.47
CA VAL A 56 -2.67 -7.92 -5.52
C VAL A 56 -2.72 -7.11 -4.24
N ALA A 57 -2.70 -5.78 -4.34
CA ALA A 57 -2.79 -4.92 -3.16
C ALA A 57 -4.22 -4.79 -2.60
N GLY A 58 -5.24 -5.20 -3.37
CA GLY A 58 -6.64 -5.18 -2.92
C GLY A 58 -7.24 -3.79 -2.78
N LEU A 59 -6.67 -2.79 -3.49
CA LEU A 59 -7.07 -1.40 -3.34
C LEU A 59 -8.40 -1.10 -4.04
N THR A 60 -9.16 -0.17 -3.47
CA THR A 60 -10.36 0.36 -4.12
C THR A 60 -10.01 1.18 -5.35
N ILE A 61 -10.93 1.27 -6.30
CA ILE A 61 -10.76 2.09 -7.52
C ILE A 61 -10.47 3.56 -7.17
N GLN A 62 -11.09 4.09 -6.14
CA GLN A 62 -10.84 5.45 -5.67
C GLN A 62 -9.38 5.62 -5.19
N ARG A 63 -8.89 4.68 -4.39
CA ARG A 63 -7.50 4.70 -3.92
C ARG A 63 -6.50 4.57 -5.07
N VAL A 64 -6.75 3.65 -6.00
CA VAL A 64 -5.92 3.51 -7.22
C VAL A 64 -5.88 4.81 -8.01
N ARG A 65 -7.02 5.53 -8.15
CA ARG A 65 -7.06 6.83 -8.83
C ARG A 65 -6.19 7.87 -8.13
N GLN A 66 -6.24 7.95 -6.80
CA GLN A 66 -5.40 8.86 -6.01
C GLN A 66 -3.90 8.57 -6.24
N ILE A 67 -3.50 7.30 -6.14
CA ILE A 67 -2.12 6.86 -6.39
C ILE A 67 -1.66 7.22 -7.80
N LEU A 68 -2.47 6.91 -8.81
CA LEU A 68 -2.12 7.21 -10.19
C LEU A 68 -2.02 8.72 -10.47
N ALA A 69 -2.84 9.52 -9.81
CA ALA A 69 -2.74 10.98 -9.91
C ALA A 69 -1.40 11.50 -9.37
N VAL A 70 -0.87 10.88 -8.32
CA VAL A 70 0.46 11.20 -7.78
C VAL A 70 1.57 10.74 -8.73
N VAL A 71 1.47 9.51 -9.22
CA VAL A 71 2.46 8.93 -10.16
C VAL A 71 2.51 9.73 -11.48
N ASP A 72 1.38 10.26 -11.93
CA ASP A 72 1.27 11.05 -13.17
C ASP A 72 1.58 12.55 -12.96
N ALA A 73 1.69 13.01 -11.71
CA ALA A 73 1.98 14.40 -11.39
C ALA A 73 3.43 14.79 -11.80
N PRO A 74 3.69 16.07 -12.04
CA PRO A 74 5.07 16.55 -12.17
C PRO A 74 5.85 16.26 -10.88
N PRO A 75 7.19 16.17 -10.93
CA PRO A 75 8.01 15.80 -9.79
C PRO A 75 7.69 16.67 -8.58
N MET A 76 7.28 16.02 -7.50
CA MET A 76 6.98 16.61 -6.20
C MET A 76 8.16 16.35 -5.26
N SER A 77 8.27 17.16 -4.23
CA SER A 77 9.19 16.86 -3.13
C SER A 77 8.70 15.63 -2.35
N MET A 78 9.59 14.89 -1.71
CA MET A 78 9.23 13.78 -0.84
C MET A 78 8.27 14.22 0.29
N SER A 79 8.42 15.45 0.78
CA SER A 79 7.52 16.03 1.79
C SER A 79 6.09 16.18 1.26
N GLU A 80 5.92 16.70 0.04
CA GLU A 80 4.59 16.81 -0.61
C GLU A 80 3.98 15.43 -0.85
N LEU A 81 4.81 14.43 -1.20
CA LEU A 81 4.37 13.06 -1.38
C LEU A 81 3.83 12.45 -0.08
N LEU A 82 4.55 12.62 1.02
CA LEU A 82 4.11 12.15 2.34
C LEU A 82 2.77 12.79 2.76
N HIS A 83 2.52 14.05 2.39
CA HIS A 83 1.24 14.70 2.63
C HIS A 83 0.07 14.12 1.78
N LEU A 84 0.35 13.54 0.61
CA LEU A 84 -0.68 12.93 -0.24
C LEU A 84 -1.11 11.53 0.22
N THR A 85 -0.34 10.90 1.09
CA THR A 85 -0.76 9.65 1.77
C THR A 85 -1.70 9.93 2.95
N VAL A 86 -1.95 11.21 3.25
CA VAL A 86 -2.87 11.69 4.27
C VAL A 86 -4.26 11.87 3.66
N ASP A 87 -5.29 11.29 4.26
CA ASP A 87 -6.66 11.69 3.98
C ASP A 87 -6.93 13.00 4.75
N PRO A 88 -7.07 14.15 4.06
CA PRO A 88 -7.11 15.45 4.74
C PRO A 88 -8.40 15.71 5.52
N GLU A 89 -9.39 14.81 5.42
CA GLU A 89 -10.71 14.99 6.05
C GLU A 89 -10.79 14.51 7.51
N GLU A 90 -9.78 13.79 8.03
CA GLU A 90 -9.81 13.27 9.40
C GLU A 90 -8.58 13.67 10.21
N SER A 91 -8.51 14.93 10.65
CA SER A 91 -7.64 15.28 11.77
C SER A 91 -8.21 14.67 13.05
N HIS A 92 -7.92 13.40 13.28
CA HIS A 92 -8.21 12.76 14.55
C HIS A 92 -7.11 13.10 15.56
N ASP A 93 -7.52 13.30 16.81
CA ASP A 93 -6.56 13.33 17.92
C ASP A 93 -5.91 11.93 18.03
N THR A 94 -4.58 11.87 18.06
CA THR A 94 -3.81 10.61 18.05
C THR A 94 -2.89 10.51 19.27
N PRO A 95 -3.42 10.56 20.51
CA PRO A 95 -2.61 10.62 21.72
C PRO A 95 -1.78 9.35 21.96
N LEU A 96 -2.33 8.16 21.68
CA LEU A 96 -1.61 6.90 21.88
C LEU A 96 -0.50 6.72 20.85
N ALA A 97 -0.80 7.00 19.59
CA ALA A 97 0.18 6.92 18.50
C ALA A 97 1.30 7.95 18.69
N SER A 98 0.96 9.20 19.03
CA SER A 98 1.94 10.25 19.30
C SER A 98 2.84 9.89 20.49
N ALA A 99 2.27 9.41 21.59
CA ALA A 99 3.05 8.97 22.75
C ALA A 99 3.97 7.77 22.42
N LEU A 100 3.58 6.88 21.53
CA LEU A 100 4.43 5.78 21.07
C LEU A 100 5.59 6.32 20.23
N VAL A 101 5.33 7.20 19.27
CA VAL A 101 6.33 7.83 18.39
C VAL A 101 7.36 8.60 19.22
N ASP A 102 6.92 9.36 20.24
CA ASP A 102 7.80 10.07 21.16
C ASP A 102 8.72 9.13 21.93
N ARG A 103 8.18 7.99 22.43
CA ARG A 103 9.00 6.98 23.13
C ARG A 103 10.03 6.30 22.22
N LEU A 104 9.68 6.13 20.92
CA LEU A 104 10.59 5.57 19.93
C LEU A 104 11.64 6.59 19.47
N GLY A 105 11.47 7.88 19.80
CA GLY A 105 12.35 8.96 19.36
C GLY A 105 12.28 9.23 17.86
N TRP A 106 11.16 8.90 17.22
CA TRP A 106 10.99 9.11 15.77
C TRP A 106 10.58 10.55 15.46
N GLU A 107 11.37 11.20 14.62
CA GLU A 107 11.02 12.51 14.07
C GLU A 107 10.18 12.32 12.81
N ILE A 108 8.91 12.67 12.87
CA ILE A 108 7.95 12.50 11.78
C ILE A 108 7.32 13.83 11.37
N PRO A 109 6.92 14.00 10.09
CA PRO A 109 6.17 15.17 9.65
C PRO A 109 4.84 15.30 10.39
N ALA A 110 4.46 16.54 10.71
CA ALA A 110 3.14 16.82 11.28
C ALA A 110 2.02 16.44 10.29
N GLY A 111 0.91 15.89 10.82
CA GLY A 111 -0.26 15.54 10.01
C GLY A 111 -0.11 14.25 9.19
N LEU A 112 0.78 13.35 9.59
CA LEU A 112 0.94 12.04 8.93
C LEU A 112 -0.29 11.16 9.18
N GLY A 113 -1.07 10.84 8.13
CA GLY A 113 -2.32 10.06 8.23
C GLY A 113 -2.14 8.66 8.82
N ALA A 114 -0.95 8.07 8.66
CA ALA A 114 -0.60 6.80 9.29
C ALA A 114 -0.73 6.80 10.83
N LEU A 115 -0.66 7.98 11.47
CA LEU A 115 -0.91 8.10 12.91
C LEU A 115 -2.36 7.78 13.27
N THR A 116 -3.32 8.16 12.44
CA THR A 116 -4.74 7.84 12.65
C THR A 116 -4.99 6.34 12.58
N ASP A 117 -4.35 5.64 11.64
CA ASP A 117 -4.46 4.17 11.55
C ASP A 117 -3.77 3.48 12.72
N LEU A 118 -2.61 3.99 13.15
CA LEU A 118 -1.90 3.49 14.32
C LEU A 118 -2.73 3.69 15.60
N GLU A 119 -3.33 4.89 15.78
CA GLU A 119 -4.22 5.19 16.92
C GLU A 119 -5.36 4.20 17.00
N ARG A 120 -6.08 4.01 15.88
CA ARG A 120 -7.20 3.06 15.79
C ARG A 120 -6.77 1.63 16.13
N GLY A 121 -5.55 1.23 15.71
CA GLY A 121 -4.97 -0.07 16.06
C GLY A 121 -4.69 -0.20 17.56
N LEU A 122 -4.09 0.82 18.18
CA LEU A 122 -3.78 0.85 19.60
C LEU A 122 -5.05 0.88 20.47
N GLU A 123 -6.05 1.68 20.10
CA GLU A 123 -7.38 1.69 20.74
C GLU A 123 -8.05 0.31 20.65
N GLY A 124 -7.99 -0.33 19.48
CA GLY A 124 -8.53 -1.67 19.30
C GLY A 124 -7.88 -2.70 20.20
N ILE A 125 -6.56 -2.65 20.38
CA ILE A 125 -5.84 -3.49 21.35
C ILE A 125 -6.32 -3.20 22.77
N ALA A 126 -6.37 -1.94 23.18
CA ALA A 126 -6.82 -1.54 24.51
C ALA A 126 -8.27 -2.03 24.80
N ALA A 127 -9.16 -1.92 23.83
CA ALA A 127 -10.54 -2.36 23.93
C ALA A 127 -10.71 -3.90 23.95
N SER A 128 -9.76 -4.65 23.39
CA SER A 128 -9.84 -6.12 23.28
C SER A 128 -9.66 -6.88 24.60
N GLY A 129 -9.12 -6.21 25.64
CA GLY A 129 -8.75 -6.84 26.91
C GLY A 129 -7.50 -7.74 26.81
N ILE A 130 -6.82 -7.77 25.67
CA ILE A 130 -5.55 -8.49 25.49
C ILE A 130 -4.45 -7.60 26.03
N ASP A 131 -3.67 -8.12 26.99
CA ASP A 131 -2.53 -7.39 27.56
C ASP A 131 -1.32 -7.45 26.62
N PHE A 132 -1.21 -6.46 25.74
CA PHE A 132 0.02 -6.19 25.02
C PHE A 132 0.83 -5.15 25.80
N SER A 133 1.93 -5.58 26.41
CA SER A 133 2.80 -4.65 27.12
C SER A 133 3.36 -3.59 26.16
N PRO A 134 3.55 -2.34 26.63
CA PRO A 134 4.19 -1.29 25.81
C PRO A 134 5.54 -1.74 25.22
N ALA A 135 6.35 -2.47 26.00
CA ALA A 135 7.62 -3.01 25.51
C ALA A 135 7.47 -3.98 24.34
N HIS A 136 6.36 -4.75 24.28
CA HIS A 136 6.08 -5.61 23.13
C HIS A 136 5.80 -4.80 21.87
N ILE A 137 5.00 -3.75 21.98
CA ILE A 137 4.68 -2.86 20.86
C ILE A 137 5.95 -2.14 20.37
N GLU A 138 6.81 -1.67 21.28
CA GLU A 138 8.09 -1.02 20.95
C GLU A 138 9.06 -1.98 20.23
N GLN A 139 9.13 -3.25 20.64
CA GLN A 139 9.91 -4.27 19.94
C GLN A 139 9.40 -4.53 18.52
N VAL A 140 8.07 -4.58 18.33
CA VAL A 140 7.46 -4.73 17.00
C VAL A 140 7.76 -3.49 16.15
N ALA A 141 7.63 -2.29 16.72
CA ALA A 141 7.93 -1.04 16.04
C ALA A 141 9.39 -1.01 15.54
N GLY A 142 10.36 -1.39 16.38
CA GLY A 142 11.76 -1.48 15.96
C GLY A 142 12.03 -2.50 14.84
N ALA A 143 11.23 -3.58 14.76
CA ALA A 143 11.34 -4.51 13.65
C ALA A 143 10.75 -3.93 12.35
N VAL A 144 9.65 -3.18 12.45
CA VAL A 144 9.02 -2.48 11.32
C VAL A 144 9.91 -1.36 10.82
N ASP A 145 10.57 -0.60 11.71
CA ASP A 145 11.53 0.44 11.36
C ASP A 145 12.64 -0.09 10.44
N ARG A 146 13.20 -1.25 10.78
CA ARG A 146 14.21 -1.91 9.93
C ARG A 146 13.67 -2.34 8.56
N VAL A 147 12.40 -2.74 8.47
CA VAL A 147 11.77 -3.03 7.17
C VAL A 147 11.66 -1.76 6.35
N SER A 148 11.22 -0.66 6.97
CA SER A 148 11.07 0.63 6.32
C SER A 148 12.42 1.21 5.85
N GLU A 149 13.50 1.03 6.61
CA GLU A 149 14.86 1.39 6.21
C GLU A 149 15.26 0.67 4.90
N ILE A 150 15.04 -0.65 4.82
CA ILE A 150 15.34 -1.45 3.63
C ILE A 150 14.52 -0.96 2.41
N GLU A 151 13.25 -0.61 2.61
CA GLU A 151 12.38 -0.13 1.55
C GLU A 151 12.82 1.25 1.03
N ILE A 152 13.16 2.16 1.93
CA ILE A 152 13.61 3.52 1.57
C ILE A 152 14.99 3.50 0.90
N ASP A 153 15.92 2.66 1.36
CA ASP A 153 17.23 2.49 0.73
C ASP A 153 17.13 1.96 -0.70
N SER A 154 16.03 1.30 -1.04
CA SER A 154 15.76 0.79 -2.38
C SER A 154 15.16 1.83 -3.34
N VAL A 155 14.83 3.03 -2.87
CA VAL A 155 14.22 4.09 -3.69
C VAL A 155 15.23 4.63 -4.70
N PRO A 156 14.92 4.64 -6.02
CA PRO A 156 15.82 5.21 -7.03
C PRO A 156 16.08 6.71 -6.79
N THR A 157 17.34 7.12 -6.87
CA THR A 157 17.74 8.53 -6.65
C THR A 157 17.98 9.31 -7.94
N GLU A 158 17.93 8.65 -9.11
CA GLU A 158 18.29 9.23 -10.40
C GLU A 158 17.22 10.18 -10.97
N SER A 159 15.97 10.03 -10.55
CA SER A 159 14.83 10.84 -11.00
C SER A 159 13.81 11.02 -9.90
N GLY A 160 13.45 12.26 -9.58
CA GLY A 160 12.42 12.56 -8.59
C GLY A 160 11.08 11.89 -8.90
N ALA A 161 10.65 11.87 -10.18
CA ALA A 161 9.40 11.21 -10.58
C ALA A 161 9.48 9.68 -10.41
N ALA A 162 10.62 9.05 -10.72
CA ALA A 162 10.81 7.62 -10.50
C ALA A 162 10.86 7.28 -9.01
N ALA A 163 11.49 8.11 -8.19
CA ALA A 163 11.52 7.96 -6.74
C ALA A 163 10.09 8.01 -6.14
N VAL A 164 9.29 8.99 -6.54
CA VAL A 164 7.89 9.15 -6.14
C VAL A 164 7.07 7.92 -6.51
N ALA A 165 7.13 7.53 -7.79
CA ALA A 165 6.40 6.35 -8.27
C ALA A 165 6.82 5.08 -7.51
N TYR A 166 8.13 4.89 -7.29
CA TYR A 166 8.65 3.74 -6.56
C TYR A 166 8.19 3.73 -5.10
N ALA A 167 8.27 4.87 -4.40
CA ALA A 167 7.86 4.96 -3.00
C ALA A 167 6.37 4.65 -2.82
N VAL A 168 5.51 5.27 -3.64
CA VAL A 168 4.05 5.05 -3.57
C VAL A 168 3.68 3.63 -3.94
N LEU A 169 4.17 3.14 -5.07
CA LEU A 169 3.85 1.80 -5.56
C LEU A 169 4.49 0.72 -4.70
N GLY A 170 5.72 0.95 -4.23
CA GLY A 170 6.43 0.07 -3.32
C GLY A 170 5.65 -0.14 -2.04
N THR A 171 5.23 0.92 -1.37
CA THR A 171 4.43 0.84 -0.14
C THR A 171 3.16 0.00 -0.34
N GLU A 172 2.37 0.30 -1.37
CA GLU A 172 1.07 -0.36 -1.58
C GLU A 172 1.21 -1.83 -2.06
N LEU A 173 2.22 -2.14 -2.87
CA LEU A 173 2.42 -3.49 -3.41
C LEU A 173 3.21 -4.40 -2.47
N VAL A 174 4.06 -3.86 -1.62
CA VAL A 174 4.87 -4.63 -0.67
C VAL A 174 4.10 -4.92 0.62
N ALA A 175 3.17 -4.07 1.04
CA ALA A 175 2.37 -4.28 2.25
C ALA A 175 1.72 -5.68 2.36
N PRO A 176 1.03 -6.21 1.32
CA PRO A 176 0.46 -7.56 1.38
C PRO A 176 1.54 -8.66 1.48
N ILE A 177 2.74 -8.43 0.92
CA ILE A 177 3.87 -9.35 1.03
C ILE A 177 4.37 -9.39 2.48
N ILE A 178 4.54 -8.22 3.12
CA ILE A 178 4.95 -8.11 4.52
C ILE A 178 3.97 -8.84 5.43
N LEU A 179 2.66 -8.64 5.22
CA LEU A 179 1.62 -9.34 5.97
C LEU A 179 1.66 -10.87 5.77
N ALA A 180 1.92 -11.33 4.56
CA ALA A 180 2.08 -12.75 4.27
C ALA A 180 3.34 -13.32 4.93
N LEU A 181 4.48 -12.64 4.82
CA LEU A 181 5.74 -13.03 5.46
C LEU A 181 5.60 -13.10 6.98
N ARG A 182 4.89 -12.13 7.60
CA ARG A 182 4.59 -12.15 9.03
C ARG A 182 3.82 -13.42 9.42
N ARG A 183 2.81 -13.84 8.64
CA ARG A 183 2.04 -15.07 8.91
C ARG A 183 2.92 -16.32 8.81
N VAL A 184 3.79 -16.39 7.79
CA VAL A 184 4.73 -17.50 7.61
C VAL A 184 5.72 -17.54 8.77
N ALA A 185 6.28 -16.39 9.19
CA ALA A 185 7.17 -16.30 10.33
C ALA A 185 6.48 -16.70 11.64
N HIS A 186 5.22 -16.31 11.85
CA HIS A 186 4.42 -16.76 12.99
C HIS A 186 4.28 -18.28 13.02
N ALA A 187 3.92 -18.91 11.88
CA ALA A 187 3.79 -20.36 11.80
C ALA A 187 5.12 -21.06 12.12
N ARG A 188 6.25 -20.56 11.56
CA ARG A 188 7.59 -21.07 11.85
C ARG A 188 7.92 -21.00 13.35
N HIS A 189 7.71 -19.86 13.99
CA HIS A 189 8.04 -19.68 15.41
C HIS A 189 7.09 -20.44 16.33
N ALA A 190 5.80 -20.51 16.00
CA ALA A 190 4.83 -21.31 16.72
C ALA A 190 5.19 -22.79 16.67
N TYR A 191 5.52 -23.33 15.51
CA TYR A 191 5.96 -24.70 15.34
C TYR A 191 7.23 -24.99 16.14
N ALA A 192 8.23 -24.10 16.08
CA ALA A 192 9.48 -24.28 16.84
C ALA A 192 9.28 -24.23 18.36
N ARG A 193 8.29 -23.46 18.85
CA ARG A 193 8.05 -23.27 20.29
C ARG A 193 7.09 -24.29 20.87
N PHE A 194 6.06 -24.69 20.15
CA PHE A 194 4.96 -25.52 20.65
C PHE A 194 4.94 -26.92 20.05
N GLY A 195 5.65 -27.17 18.93
CA GLY A 195 5.64 -28.43 18.20
C GLY A 195 4.25 -28.80 17.69
N ASP A 196 4.06 -30.07 17.33
CA ASP A 196 2.73 -30.65 17.14
C ASP A 196 2.12 -30.96 18.52
N VAL A 197 1.63 -29.95 19.22
CA VAL A 197 0.74 -30.18 20.37
C VAL A 197 -0.61 -30.58 19.80
N PRO A 198 -1.02 -31.88 19.91
CA PRO A 198 -2.36 -32.26 19.50
C PRO A 198 -3.36 -31.43 20.33
N PRO A 199 -4.49 -30.98 19.74
CA PRO A 199 -5.52 -30.30 20.50
C PRO A 199 -5.91 -31.20 21.65
N ASP A 200 -5.80 -30.65 22.86
CA ASP A 200 -6.12 -31.38 24.10
C ASP A 200 -7.56 -31.92 23.98
N ALA A 201 -7.67 -33.25 23.91
CA ALA A 201 -8.96 -33.95 23.80
C ALA A 201 -9.75 -33.91 25.13
N SER A 202 -9.32 -33.11 26.08
CA SER A 202 -9.84 -33.02 27.46
C SER A 202 -10.37 -31.65 27.86
N ALA A 203 -10.77 -30.80 26.91
CA ALA A 203 -11.60 -29.64 27.27
C ALA A 203 -13.07 -30.07 27.40
N PRO A 204 -13.72 -29.87 28.56
CA PRO A 204 -15.10 -30.27 28.82
C PRO A 204 -16.11 -29.45 28.01
#